data_7f472fe5974f57b80f19573008816efd
#
_entry.id   7f472fe5974f57b80f19573008816efd
#
_cell.length_a   1.000
_cell.length_b   1.000
_cell.length_c   1.000
_cell.angle_alpha   90.00
_cell.angle_beta   90.00
_cell.angle_gamma   90.00
#
_symmetry.space_group_name_H-M   'P 1'
#
loop_
_entity.id
_entity.type
_entity.pdbx_description
1 polymer ?
#
loop_
_entity_poly.entity_id
_entity_poly.type
_entity_poly.pdbx_seq_one_letter_code
_entity_poly.pdbx_strand_id
1 'polypeptide(L)'
;IELRKYKINYLKEMSFEIFYKNEVAGTGRLDFFVNDTSIPNVIIETKSVDKISDSARSQITSYLLSAPKNNNKDLQNTIFGVLINWPGAVLDSEKNFILNNKKPEVEFFLREGKKVSQIAIS
;
A
#
# COMPACT_ATOMS: atom_id res chain seq x y z
N ILE A 1 -2.27 -14.81 3.65
CA ILE A 1 -1.19 -14.06 3.04
C ILE A 1 0.16 -14.65 3.40
N GLU A 2 1.06 -14.58 2.46
CA GLU A 2 2.40 -15.13 2.55
C GLU A 2 3.25 -14.57 3.68
N LEU A 3 2.96 -13.35 4.15
CA LEU A 3 3.70 -12.72 5.24
C LEU A 3 3.71 -13.55 6.52
N ARG A 4 2.62 -14.28 6.80
CA ARG A 4 2.54 -15.15 7.97
C ARG A 4 3.55 -16.28 7.92
N LYS A 5 3.79 -16.81 6.73
CA LYS A 5 4.75 -17.93 6.54
C LYS A 5 6.16 -17.55 6.89
N TYR A 6 6.51 -16.27 6.71
CA TYR A 6 7.84 -15.75 6.95
C TYR A 6 7.97 -15.09 8.33
N LYS A 7 6.92 -15.16 9.17
CA LYS A 7 6.90 -14.56 10.50
C LYS A 7 7.21 -13.07 10.49
N ILE A 8 6.75 -12.36 9.45
CA ILE A 8 6.91 -10.92 9.33
C ILE A 8 5.76 -10.23 10.07
N ASN A 9 6.10 -9.31 10.96
CA ASN A 9 5.09 -8.53 11.68
C ASN A 9 4.40 -7.55 10.75
N TYR A 10 3.08 -7.56 10.76
CA TYR A 10 2.29 -6.63 9.98
C TYR A 10 0.95 -6.35 10.64
N LEU A 11 0.38 -5.20 10.32
CA LEU A 11 -0.97 -4.80 10.72
C LEU A 11 -1.86 -4.79 9.49
N LYS A 12 -3.08 -5.28 9.65
CA LYS A 12 -4.06 -5.38 8.57
C LYS A 12 -5.18 -4.38 8.79
N GLU A 13 -5.61 -3.72 7.72
CA GLU A 13 -6.72 -2.76 7.75
C GLU A 13 -6.52 -1.66 8.79
N MET A 14 -5.31 -1.13 8.87
CA MET A 14 -4.96 -0.08 9.82
C MET A 14 -5.56 1.26 9.41
N SER A 15 -6.31 1.87 10.31
CA SER A 15 -6.83 3.23 10.11
C SER A 15 -5.72 4.26 10.29
N PHE A 16 -5.76 5.32 9.49
CA PHE A 16 -4.78 6.39 9.63
C PHE A 16 -5.34 7.72 9.12
N GLU A 17 -4.70 8.82 9.52
CA GLU A 17 -5.16 10.16 9.17
C GLU A 17 -4.46 10.66 7.90
N ILE A 18 -5.25 11.25 7.01
CA ILE A 18 -4.75 11.89 5.79
C ILE A 18 -4.65 13.38 6.07
N PHE A 19 -3.50 13.96 5.76
CA PHE A 19 -3.22 15.37 6.02
C PHE A 19 -3.14 16.17 4.73
N TYR A 20 -3.66 17.39 4.80
CA TYR A 20 -3.50 18.39 3.75
C TYR A 20 -3.16 19.71 4.43
N LYS A 21 -2.04 20.31 4.06
CA LYS A 21 -1.55 21.57 4.64
C LYS A 21 -1.51 21.51 6.18
N ASN A 22 -1.01 20.41 6.74
CA ASN A 22 -0.85 20.17 8.17
C ASN A 22 -2.15 20.04 8.96
N GLU A 23 -3.29 19.92 8.27
CA GLU A 23 -4.58 19.67 8.90
C GLU A 23 -5.11 18.30 8.47
N VAL A 24 -5.85 17.64 9.37
CA VAL A 24 -6.49 16.38 9.05
C VAL A 24 -7.58 16.64 8.02
N ALA A 25 -7.38 16.10 6.81
CA ALA A 25 -8.34 16.22 5.71
C ALA A 25 -9.31 15.05 5.66
N GLY A 26 -8.99 13.94 6.31
CA GLY A 26 -9.84 12.77 6.31
C GLY A 26 -9.14 11.60 6.98
N THR A 27 -9.78 10.45 6.90
CA THR A 27 -9.21 9.19 7.38
C THR A 27 -9.15 8.20 6.24
N GLY A 28 -8.13 7.37 6.26
CA GLY A 28 -7.96 6.28 5.31
C GLY A 28 -7.75 4.98 6.04
N ARG A 29 -7.67 3.91 5.28
CA ARG A 29 -7.38 2.59 5.80
C ARG A 29 -6.30 1.96 4.95
N LEU A 30 -5.19 1.59 5.58
CA LEU A 30 -4.13 0.85 4.93
C LEU A 30 -4.52 -0.62 4.85
N ASP A 31 -4.35 -1.25 3.69
CA ASP A 31 -4.62 -2.68 3.58
C ASP A 31 -3.66 -3.47 4.45
N PHE A 32 -2.36 -3.18 4.34
CA PHE A 32 -1.34 -3.79 5.16
C PHE A 32 -0.28 -2.75 5.51
N PHE A 33 0.22 -2.85 6.74
CA PHE A 33 1.35 -2.05 7.18
C PHE A 33 2.38 -3.02 7.78
N VAL A 34 3.53 -3.12 7.13
CA VAL A 34 4.62 -3.98 7.59
C VAL A 34 5.51 -3.17 8.52
N ASN A 35 5.61 -3.61 9.78
CA ASN A 35 6.40 -2.95 10.81
C ASN A 35 7.35 -3.93 11.50
N ASP A 36 7.97 -4.77 10.71
CA ASP A 36 8.93 -5.76 11.20
C ASP A 36 10.31 -5.13 11.35
N THR A 37 11.01 -5.44 12.44
CA THR A 37 12.32 -4.85 12.71
C THR A 37 13.40 -5.32 11.73
N SER A 38 13.17 -6.42 11.03
CA SER A 38 14.15 -6.99 10.09
C SER A 38 14.14 -6.34 8.71
N ILE A 39 13.10 -5.54 8.41
CA ILE A 39 12.98 -4.84 7.11
C ILE A 39 12.45 -3.43 7.35
N PRO A 40 12.65 -2.51 6.38
CA PRO A 40 12.04 -1.18 6.48
C PRO A 40 10.52 -1.27 6.56
N ASN A 41 9.91 -0.30 7.24
CA ASN A 41 8.45 -0.21 7.29
C ASN A 41 7.89 0.04 5.91
N VAL A 42 6.79 -0.62 5.55
CA VAL A 42 6.19 -0.54 4.23
C VAL A 42 4.68 -0.44 4.33
N ILE A 43 4.11 0.50 3.60
CA ILE A 43 2.67 0.57 3.36
C ILE A 43 2.36 -0.26 2.12
N ILE A 44 1.44 -1.21 2.22
CA ILE A 44 1.04 -2.06 1.09
C ILE A 44 -0.44 -1.83 0.80
N GLU A 45 -0.73 -1.46 -0.44
CA GLU A 45 -2.10 -1.34 -0.95
C GLU A 45 -2.33 -2.38 -2.04
N THR A 46 -3.47 -3.04 -1.98
CA THR A 46 -3.83 -4.09 -2.92
C THR A 46 -5.04 -3.69 -3.74
N LYS A 47 -5.04 -4.06 -5.00
CA LYS A 47 -6.13 -3.82 -5.93
C LYS A 47 -6.43 -5.09 -6.73
N SER A 48 -7.65 -5.14 -7.28
CA SER A 48 -8.05 -6.21 -8.20
C SER A 48 -8.82 -5.56 -9.35
N VAL A 49 -8.08 -4.89 -10.22
CA VAL A 49 -8.60 -4.16 -11.38
C VAL A 49 -7.79 -4.53 -12.61
N ASP A 50 -8.26 -4.14 -13.79
CA ASP A 50 -7.56 -4.50 -15.04
C ASP A 50 -6.16 -3.93 -15.11
N LYS A 51 -5.98 -2.68 -14.67
CA LYS A 51 -4.70 -2.00 -14.64
C LYS A 51 -4.63 -1.09 -13.43
N ILE A 52 -3.43 -0.91 -12.91
CA ILE A 52 -3.20 0.10 -11.87
C ILE A 52 -3.54 1.47 -12.46
N SER A 53 -4.39 2.20 -11.76
CA SER A 53 -4.83 3.53 -12.18
C SER A 53 -4.01 4.64 -11.55
N ASP A 54 -4.07 5.84 -12.13
CA ASP A 54 -3.46 7.02 -11.53
C ASP A 54 -4.12 7.38 -10.20
N SER A 55 -5.39 7.07 -10.05
CA SER A 55 -6.11 7.25 -8.79
C SER A 55 -5.49 6.40 -7.67
N ALA A 56 -5.15 5.15 -7.97
CA ALA A 56 -4.49 4.27 -7.00
C ALA A 56 -3.09 4.77 -6.65
N ARG A 57 -2.35 5.27 -7.64
CA ARG A 57 -1.03 5.86 -7.41
C ARG A 57 -1.11 7.12 -6.55
N SER A 58 -2.12 7.97 -6.81
CA SER A 58 -2.35 9.16 -6.00
C SER A 58 -2.71 8.80 -4.56
N GLN A 59 -3.45 7.74 -4.36
CA GLN A 59 -3.81 7.27 -3.02
C GLN A 59 -2.59 6.88 -2.21
N ILE A 60 -1.69 6.04 -2.75
CA ILE A 60 -0.50 5.61 -2.02
C ILE A 60 0.48 6.78 -1.82
N THR A 61 0.55 7.69 -2.78
CA THR A 61 1.34 8.91 -2.64
C THR A 61 0.85 9.76 -1.47
N SER A 62 -0.46 9.97 -1.39
CA SER A 62 -1.10 10.70 -0.29
C SER A 62 -0.81 10.03 1.06
N TYR A 63 -0.87 8.70 1.10
CA TYR A 63 -0.59 7.95 2.31
C TYR A 63 0.87 8.14 2.78
N LEU A 64 1.82 8.05 1.86
CA LEU A 64 3.22 8.27 2.21
C LEU A 64 3.50 9.69 2.67
N LEU A 65 2.87 10.68 2.05
CA LEU A 65 3.02 12.09 2.46
C LEU A 65 2.38 12.37 3.81
N SER A 66 1.33 11.65 4.16
CA SER A 66 0.64 11.82 5.45
C SER A 66 1.30 11.04 6.59
N ALA A 67 2.07 10.02 6.27
CA ALA A 67 2.65 9.13 7.26
C ALA A 67 3.47 9.87 8.35
N PRO A 68 4.34 10.85 8.03
CA PRO A 68 5.12 11.54 9.06
C PRO A 68 4.28 12.34 10.05
N LYS A 69 3.04 12.67 9.70
CA LYS A 69 2.17 13.52 10.52
C LYS A 69 1.22 12.72 11.40
N ASN A 70 1.22 11.40 11.28
CA ASN A 70 0.43 10.52 12.12
C ASN A 70 1.12 10.34 13.48
N ASN A 71 0.34 10.00 14.51
CA ASN A 71 0.85 9.84 15.86
C ASN A 71 1.60 8.53 16.09
N ASN A 72 1.54 7.61 15.16
CA ASN A 72 2.22 6.32 15.26
C ASN A 72 3.66 6.46 14.80
N LYS A 73 4.62 6.12 15.67
CA LYS A 73 6.05 6.26 15.36
C LYS A 73 6.48 5.44 14.16
N ASP A 74 5.93 4.24 14.00
CA ASP A 74 6.27 3.39 12.87
C ASP A 74 5.82 4.02 11.56
N LEU A 75 4.63 4.62 11.54
CA LEU A 75 4.16 5.36 10.38
C LEU A 75 5.03 6.58 10.11
N GLN A 76 5.42 7.33 11.16
CA GLN A 76 6.24 8.53 10.99
C GLN A 76 7.56 8.24 10.28
N ASN A 77 8.11 7.04 10.48
CA ASN A 77 9.38 6.62 9.89
C ASN A 77 9.21 5.85 8.59
N THR A 78 8.00 5.73 8.07
CA THR A 78 7.72 4.95 6.87
C THR A 78 7.96 5.80 5.63
N ILE A 79 8.83 5.32 4.74
CA ILE A 79 9.14 5.98 3.48
C ILE A 79 8.82 5.13 2.25
N PHE A 80 8.53 3.84 2.43
CA PHE A 80 8.26 2.92 1.32
C PHE A 80 6.79 2.58 1.21
N GLY A 81 6.31 2.51 -0.03
CA GLY A 81 4.98 2.02 -0.35
C GLY A 81 5.03 1.04 -1.50
N VAL A 82 4.13 0.08 -1.48
CA VAL A 82 3.99 -0.93 -2.54
C VAL A 82 2.54 -0.99 -2.94
N LEU A 83 2.29 -0.93 -4.23
CA LEU A 83 0.97 -1.07 -4.81
C LEU A 83 0.95 -2.38 -5.58
N ILE A 84 0.09 -3.30 -5.19
CA ILE A 84 -0.02 -4.62 -5.82
C ILE A 84 -1.40 -4.74 -6.44
N ASN A 85 -1.44 -5.04 -7.73
CA ASN A 85 -2.69 -5.29 -8.44
C ASN A 85 -2.72 -6.73 -8.95
N TRP A 86 -3.82 -7.41 -8.66
CA TRP A 86 -4.08 -8.78 -9.14
C TRP A 86 -5.13 -8.70 -10.25
N PRO A 87 -4.74 -8.45 -11.52
CA PRO A 87 -5.71 -8.28 -12.60
C PRO A 87 -6.48 -9.56 -12.85
N GLY A 88 -7.79 -9.43 -13.02
CA GLY A 88 -8.60 -10.55 -13.47
C GLY A 88 -8.95 -11.59 -12.41
N ALA A 89 -8.75 -11.29 -11.13
CA ALA A 89 -9.33 -12.13 -10.08
C ALA A 89 -10.83 -11.82 -10.02
N VAL A 90 -11.62 -12.58 -10.78
CA VAL A 90 -13.07 -12.41 -10.86
C VAL A 90 -13.76 -13.70 -10.43
N LEU A 91 -14.99 -13.55 -9.91
CA LEU A 91 -15.85 -14.69 -9.62
C LEU A 91 -16.60 -15.07 -10.91
N ASP A 92 -16.62 -16.36 -11.25
CA ASP A 92 -17.44 -16.83 -12.35
C ASP A 92 -18.92 -16.96 -11.93
N SER A 93 -19.77 -17.44 -12.82
CA SER A 93 -21.20 -17.61 -12.55
C SER A 93 -21.48 -18.59 -11.40
N GLU A 94 -20.52 -19.45 -11.08
CA GLU A 94 -20.61 -20.42 -10.00
C GLU A 94 -19.91 -19.93 -8.72
N LYS A 95 -19.49 -18.67 -8.69
CA LYS A 95 -18.76 -18.03 -7.60
C LYS A 95 -17.37 -18.61 -7.33
N ASN A 96 -16.79 -19.26 -8.31
CA ASN A 96 -15.40 -19.72 -8.22
C ASN A 96 -14.47 -18.64 -8.74
N PHE A 97 -13.31 -18.49 -8.08
CA PHE A 97 -12.29 -17.58 -8.57
C PHE A 97 -11.73 -18.07 -9.90
N ILE A 98 -11.81 -17.22 -10.91
CA ILE A 98 -11.11 -17.44 -12.17
C ILE A 98 -9.88 -16.55 -12.14
N LEU A 99 -8.70 -17.17 -12.14
CA LEU A 99 -7.45 -16.43 -12.28
C LEU A 99 -7.22 -16.18 -13.75
N ASN A 100 -7.14 -14.90 -14.10
CA ASN A 100 -6.73 -14.47 -15.42
C ASN A 100 -5.26 -14.83 -15.62
N ASN A 101 -4.84 -15.04 -16.85
CA ASN A 101 -3.43 -15.34 -17.19
C ASN A 101 -2.51 -14.13 -17.02
N LYS A 102 -3.02 -12.99 -16.61
CA LYS A 102 -2.21 -11.80 -16.37
C LYS A 102 -1.43 -11.94 -15.07
N LYS A 103 -0.17 -11.51 -15.12
CA LYS A 103 0.68 -11.48 -13.93
C LYS A 103 0.28 -10.33 -13.03
N PRO A 104 0.52 -10.44 -11.70
CA PRO A 104 0.33 -9.31 -10.80
C PRO A 104 1.18 -8.12 -11.25
N GLU A 105 0.60 -6.93 -11.13
CA GLU A 105 1.35 -5.70 -11.34
C GLU A 105 1.81 -5.19 -9.98
N VAL A 106 3.08 -4.79 -9.89
CA VAL A 106 3.65 -4.28 -8.64
C VAL A 106 4.39 -2.99 -8.94
N GLU A 107 4.08 -1.96 -8.16
CA GLU A 107 4.75 -0.67 -8.25
C GLU A 107 5.27 -0.28 -6.88
N PHE A 108 6.48 0.27 -6.85
CA PHE A 108 7.17 0.67 -5.63
C PHE A 108 7.29 2.18 -5.57
N PHE A 109 7.12 2.74 -4.37
CA PHE A 109 7.15 4.18 -4.15
C PHE A 109 8.09 4.51 -3.00
N LEU A 110 8.78 5.62 -3.13
CA LEU A 110 9.71 6.11 -2.11
C LEU A 110 9.41 7.57 -1.80
N ARG A 111 9.27 7.88 -0.52
CA ARG A 111 9.14 9.26 -0.06
C ARG A 111 10.51 9.78 0.36
N GLU A 112 10.89 10.91 -0.21
CA GLU A 112 12.08 11.66 0.18
C GLU A 112 11.64 13.06 0.60
N GLY A 113 11.59 13.30 1.90
CA GLY A 113 11.07 14.56 2.43
C GLY A 113 9.59 14.75 2.11
N LYS A 114 9.28 15.75 1.30
CA LYS A 114 7.91 16.08 0.90
C LYS A 114 7.56 15.60 -0.50
N LYS A 115 8.39 14.74 -1.07
CA LYS A 115 8.22 14.25 -2.43
C LYS A 115 8.16 12.74 -2.45
N VAL A 116 7.24 12.19 -3.25
CA VAL A 116 7.10 10.76 -3.48
C VAL A 116 7.40 10.47 -4.94
N SER A 117 8.23 9.47 -5.18
CA SER A 117 8.58 9.02 -6.53
C SER A 117 8.28 7.55 -6.66
N GLN A 118 7.85 7.15 -7.85
CA GLN A 118 7.80 5.73 -8.20
C GLN A 118 9.22 5.29 -8.53
N ILE A 119 9.65 4.17 -7.93
CA ILE A 119 10.99 3.65 -8.17
C ILE A 119 10.91 2.34 -8.92
N ALA A 120 11.91 2.10 -9.79
CA ALA A 120 12.05 0.84 -10.50
C ALA A 120 12.95 -0.08 -9.68
N ILE A 121 12.51 -1.32 -9.47
CA ILE A 121 13.33 -2.34 -8.82
C ILE A 121 13.66 -3.38 -9.87
N SER A 122 14.92 -3.53 -10.15
CA SER A 122 15.40 -4.50 -11.12
C SER A 122 15.87 -5.79 -10.43
#